data_adb3468ed4bbf10785849bbd69c6d41c
#
_entry.id   adb3468ed4bbf10785849bbd69c6d41c
#
_cell.length_a   1.000
_cell.length_b   1.000
_cell.length_c   1.000
_cell.angle_alpha   90.00
_cell.angle_beta   90.00
_cell.angle_gamma   90.00
#
_symmetry.space_group_name_H-M   'P 1'
#
loop_
_entity.id
_entity.type
_entity.pdbx_description
1 polymer ?
#
loop_
_entity_poly.entity_id
_entity_poly.type
_entity_poly.pdbx_seq_one_letter_code
_entity_poly.pdbx_strand_id
1 'polypeptide(L)'
;MPKVSILVPVYKAEKTLDACVESILAQTFPDFELLLIDDESPDRCPEMCDAWAKKDPRIRVLHPAKAGPGPSGARNAGVQAAAAPWLTMVDSDDTIAPDLVEKLLAGAETTGAELVICNGCPVTEDGARHPLPADEQFTKDTLLDVDAFWDAFHTPWINQFTGTAHRLYAARLFDGVRYPVGLLHEDYYVLPDLIAHCSAVYCMAFTGYYVLRHAGSITDGARHEVRLAMTKGDIHRAEYFLRNGWYDRAEGALTDAALFLHDNKRAYDLTKPGHRAEFAETKRELCRVYDALAAQKGSASMKLRAAALRVG
;
A
#
# COMPACT_ATOMS: atom_id res chain seq x y z
N MET A 1 -22.94 14.70 -5.42
CA MET A 1 -21.63 14.38 -4.83
C MET A 1 -21.15 13.12 -5.53
N PRO A 2 -19.88 13.02 -5.89
CA PRO A 2 -19.35 11.83 -6.57
C PRO A 2 -19.50 10.59 -5.68
N LYS A 3 -19.63 9.42 -6.31
CA LYS A 3 -19.65 8.13 -5.59
C LYS A 3 -18.25 7.60 -5.31
N VAL A 4 -17.27 7.93 -6.15
CA VAL A 4 -15.87 7.47 -6.01
C VAL A 4 -14.92 8.67 -6.16
N SER A 5 -13.97 8.82 -5.24
CA SER A 5 -12.82 9.72 -5.40
C SER A 5 -11.61 8.90 -5.87
N ILE A 6 -11.08 9.26 -7.02
CA ILE A 6 -9.86 8.65 -7.59
C ILE A 6 -8.69 9.56 -7.23
N LEU A 7 -7.73 9.04 -6.49
CA LEU A 7 -6.58 9.79 -5.98
C LEU A 7 -5.33 9.43 -6.77
N VAL A 8 -4.68 10.42 -7.37
CA VAL A 8 -3.44 10.24 -8.14
C VAL A 8 -2.33 11.09 -7.52
N PRO A 9 -1.45 10.48 -6.69
CA PRO A 9 -0.23 11.15 -6.25
C PRO A 9 0.69 11.38 -7.46
N VAL A 10 1.13 12.60 -7.67
CA VAL A 10 1.94 12.98 -8.84
C VAL A 10 3.32 13.46 -8.39
N TYR A 11 4.38 12.82 -8.87
CA TYR A 11 5.75 13.26 -8.66
C TYR A 11 6.67 12.76 -9.78
N LYS A 12 7.24 13.68 -10.58
CA LYS A 12 8.15 13.35 -11.70
C LYS A 12 7.55 12.40 -12.73
N ALA A 13 6.30 12.60 -13.06
CA ALA A 13 5.52 11.75 -13.96
C ALA A 13 5.20 12.41 -15.32
N GLU A 14 5.94 13.42 -15.76
CA GLU A 14 5.63 14.18 -16.97
C GLU A 14 5.50 13.33 -18.24
N LYS A 15 6.08 12.12 -18.26
CA LYS A 15 6.01 11.19 -19.40
C LYS A 15 4.82 10.26 -19.37
N THR A 16 4.20 10.04 -18.22
CA THR A 16 3.19 9.01 -17.98
C THR A 16 1.84 9.58 -17.55
N LEU A 17 1.83 10.78 -16.95
CA LEU A 17 0.66 11.40 -16.37
C LEU A 17 -0.50 11.52 -17.36
N ASP A 18 -0.25 11.87 -18.63
CA ASP A 18 -1.31 12.01 -19.64
C ASP A 18 -2.01 10.66 -19.87
N ALA A 19 -1.26 9.57 -20.05
CA ALA A 19 -1.83 8.23 -20.23
C ALA A 19 -2.62 7.76 -19.01
N CYS A 20 -2.11 8.05 -17.79
CA CYS A 20 -2.80 7.77 -16.54
C CYS A 20 -4.17 8.49 -16.50
N VAL A 21 -4.18 9.82 -16.68
CA VAL A 21 -5.40 10.63 -16.63
C VAL A 21 -6.39 10.22 -17.73
N GLU A 22 -5.93 9.97 -18.96
CA GLU A 22 -6.78 9.51 -20.06
C GLU A 22 -7.45 8.18 -19.73
N SER A 23 -6.74 7.23 -19.14
CA SER A 23 -7.29 5.94 -18.73
C SER A 23 -8.38 6.08 -17.65
N ILE A 24 -8.22 7.05 -16.74
CA ILE A 24 -9.21 7.38 -15.70
C ILE A 24 -10.43 8.07 -16.32
N LEU A 25 -10.25 9.02 -17.23
CA LEU A 25 -11.37 9.72 -17.87
C LEU A 25 -12.17 8.82 -18.80
N ALA A 26 -11.58 7.72 -19.29
CA ALA A 26 -12.22 6.69 -20.11
C ALA A 26 -13.07 5.69 -19.30
N GLN A 27 -13.20 5.86 -17.97
CA GLN A 27 -14.00 4.95 -17.16
C GLN A 27 -15.48 4.94 -17.58
N THR A 28 -16.06 3.73 -17.66
CA THR A 28 -17.49 3.53 -17.97
C THR A 28 -18.41 4.05 -16.86
N PHE A 29 -17.92 4.09 -15.64
CA PHE A 29 -18.61 4.68 -14.49
C PHE A 29 -18.36 6.19 -14.43
N PRO A 30 -19.40 7.06 -14.64
CA PRO A 30 -19.17 8.50 -14.80
C PRO A 30 -19.16 9.32 -13.50
N ASP A 31 -19.72 8.77 -12.40
CA ASP A 31 -19.96 9.51 -11.15
C ASP A 31 -18.75 9.45 -10.21
N PHE A 32 -17.64 10.01 -10.65
CA PHE A 32 -16.41 10.13 -9.88
C PHE A 32 -15.84 11.55 -9.87
N GLU A 33 -15.00 11.85 -8.89
CA GLU A 33 -14.03 12.95 -8.95
C GLU A 33 -12.62 12.38 -9.10
N LEU A 34 -11.74 13.11 -9.78
CA LEU A 34 -10.32 12.82 -9.91
C LEU A 34 -9.53 13.89 -9.16
N LEU A 35 -8.75 13.48 -8.16
CA LEU A 35 -7.83 14.35 -7.43
C LEU A 35 -6.41 14.09 -7.94
N LEU A 36 -5.82 15.05 -8.65
CA LEU A 36 -4.41 15.08 -9.00
C LEU A 36 -3.66 15.79 -7.86
N ILE A 37 -2.79 15.08 -7.17
CA ILE A 37 -2.08 15.60 -5.98
C ILE A 37 -0.61 15.74 -6.33
N ASP A 38 -0.20 16.93 -6.76
CA ASP A 38 1.18 17.23 -7.09
C ASP A 38 2.03 17.43 -5.84
N ASP A 39 2.99 16.53 -5.63
CA ASP A 39 3.88 16.49 -4.46
C ASP A 39 5.15 17.33 -4.67
N GLU A 40 4.98 18.60 -5.06
CA GLU A 40 6.07 19.52 -5.44
C GLU A 40 6.98 18.93 -6.52
N SER A 41 6.41 18.47 -7.62
CA SER A 41 7.16 17.93 -8.75
C SER A 41 8.08 18.99 -9.36
N PRO A 42 9.36 18.66 -9.59
CA PRO A 42 10.31 19.61 -10.18
C PRO A 42 10.28 19.67 -11.72
N ASP A 43 9.45 18.84 -12.34
CA ASP A 43 9.22 18.76 -13.79
C ASP A 43 7.93 19.48 -14.19
N ARG A 44 7.34 19.17 -15.35
CA ARG A 44 6.14 19.82 -15.87
C ARG A 44 4.82 19.32 -15.27
N CYS A 45 4.86 18.42 -14.31
CA CYS A 45 3.65 17.88 -13.70
C CYS A 45 2.69 18.93 -13.13
N PRO A 46 3.15 19.99 -12.40
CA PRO A 46 2.24 21.00 -11.88
C PRO A 46 1.38 21.65 -12.98
N GLU A 47 2.02 22.10 -14.07
CA GLU A 47 1.33 22.73 -15.20
C GLU A 47 0.42 21.74 -15.95
N MET A 48 0.81 20.47 -16.06
CA MET A 48 0.02 19.41 -16.67
C MET A 48 -1.24 19.13 -15.84
N CYS A 49 -1.14 19.03 -14.52
CA CYS A 49 -2.29 18.86 -13.62
C CYS A 49 -3.30 20.00 -13.80
N ASP A 50 -2.83 21.25 -13.75
CA ASP A 50 -3.67 22.42 -13.95
C ASP A 50 -4.32 22.48 -15.34
N ALA A 51 -3.62 22.02 -16.37
CA ALA A 51 -4.15 21.93 -17.71
C ALA A 51 -5.27 20.88 -17.82
N TRP A 52 -5.15 19.76 -17.14
CA TRP A 52 -6.17 18.73 -17.07
C TRP A 52 -7.43 19.21 -16.32
N ALA A 53 -7.28 19.90 -15.20
CA ALA A 53 -8.42 20.47 -14.45
C ALA A 53 -9.23 21.48 -15.28
N LYS A 54 -8.59 22.16 -16.24
CA LYS A 54 -9.30 23.07 -17.17
C LYS A 54 -10.08 22.34 -18.25
N LYS A 55 -9.73 21.07 -18.55
CA LYS A 55 -10.37 20.27 -19.61
C LYS A 55 -11.59 19.50 -19.12
N ASP A 56 -11.58 19.02 -17.86
CA ASP A 56 -12.67 18.20 -17.32
C ASP A 56 -13.05 18.67 -15.91
N PRO A 57 -14.33 19.03 -15.67
CA PRO A 57 -14.77 19.55 -14.37
C PRO A 57 -14.76 18.52 -13.23
N ARG A 58 -14.59 17.25 -13.54
CA ARG A 58 -14.42 16.19 -12.51
C ARG A 58 -13.04 16.20 -11.87
N ILE A 59 -12.07 16.91 -12.48
CA ILE A 59 -10.68 16.97 -12.01
C ILE A 59 -10.50 18.15 -11.06
N ARG A 60 -9.92 17.87 -9.91
CA ARG A 60 -9.44 18.85 -8.94
C ARG A 60 -7.94 18.64 -8.71
N VAL A 61 -7.19 19.72 -8.60
CA VAL A 61 -5.76 19.67 -8.35
C VAL A 61 -5.47 20.13 -6.94
N LEU A 62 -4.57 19.43 -6.29
CA LEU A 62 -4.01 19.81 -5.00
C LEU A 62 -2.49 19.99 -5.16
N HIS A 63 -1.96 21.09 -4.62
CA HIS A 63 -0.53 21.36 -4.50
C HIS A 63 -0.16 21.47 -3.02
N PRO A 64 -0.19 20.36 -2.25
CA PRO A 64 0.20 20.42 -0.85
C PRO A 64 1.70 20.71 -0.73
N ALA A 65 2.10 21.36 0.36
CA ALA A 65 3.50 21.41 0.72
C ALA A 65 4.02 19.98 0.94
N LYS A 66 5.20 19.67 0.41
CA LYS A 66 5.78 18.33 0.52
C LYS A 66 6.00 17.95 1.97
N ALA A 67 5.34 16.90 2.40
CA ALA A 67 5.41 16.44 3.79
C ALA A 67 6.68 15.62 4.08
N GLY A 68 7.36 15.12 3.03
CA GLY A 68 8.55 14.27 3.16
C GLY A 68 8.79 13.42 1.91
N PRO A 69 9.77 12.52 1.92
CA PRO A 69 10.00 11.60 0.81
C PRO A 69 8.88 10.57 0.66
N GLY A 70 8.63 10.15 -0.59
CA GLY A 70 7.63 9.14 -0.93
C GLY A 70 6.20 9.68 -1.06
N PRO A 71 5.24 8.84 -1.46
CA PRO A 71 3.89 9.25 -1.83
C PRO A 71 2.94 9.50 -0.64
N SER A 72 3.37 9.20 0.60
CA SER A 72 2.53 9.29 1.80
C SER A 72 1.87 10.65 2.00
N GLY A 73 2.63 11.73 1.80
CA GLY A 73 2.14 13.10 1.96
C GLY A 73 1.01 13.41 0.99
N ALA A 74 1.22 13.12 -0.28
CA ALA A 74 0.23 13.30 -1.34
C ALA A 74 -1.00 12.41 -1.12
N ARG A 75 -0.84 11.12 -0.78
CA ARG A 75 -1.95 10.22 -0.47
C ARG A 75 -2.78 10.72 0.71
N ASN A 76 -2.14 11.17 1.80
CA ASN A 76 -2.82 11.74 2.95
C ASN A 76 -3.61 13.00 2.60
N ALA A 77 -3.04 13.89 1.79
CA ALA A 77 -3.73 15.09 1.31
C ALA A 77 -4.94 14.72 0.44
N GLY A 78 -4.79 13.74 -0.44
CA GLY A 78 -5.87 13.21 -1.27
C GLY A 78 -7.01 12.62 -0.44
N VAL A 79 -6.70 11.75 0.51
CA VAL A 79 -7.69 11.16 1.44
C VAL A 79 -8.46 12.26 2.21
N GLN A 80 -7.74 13.29 2.66
CA GLN A 80 -8.38 14.39 3.40
C GLN A 80 -9.29 15.25 2.52
N ALA A 81 -8.97 15.40 1.23
CA ALA A 81 -9.71 16.25 0.29
C ALA A 81 -10.84 15.52 -0.45
N ALA A 82 -10.85 14.19 -0.39
CA ALA A 82 -11.84 13.34 -1.04
C ALA A 82 -13.25 13.61 -0.50
N ALA A 83 -14.23 13.70 -1.42
CA ALA A 83 -15.61 14.00 -1.08
C ALA A 83 -16.56 12.79 -1.21
N ALA A 84 -16.07 11.68 -1.80
CA ALA A 84 -16.87 10.50 -2.06
C ALA A 84 -16.82 9.47 -0.90
N PRO A 85 -17.84 8.62 -0.77
CA PRO A 85 -17.85 7.53 0.22
C PRO A 85 -16.89 6.39 -0.11
N TRP A 86 -16.40 6.34 -1.35
CA TRP A 86 -15.44 5.34 -1.81
C TRP A 86 -14.19 6.01 -2.40
N LEU A 87 -13.02 5.41 -2.12
CA LEU A 87 -11.73 5.88 -2.60
C LEU A 87 -11.04 4.79 -3.42
N THR A 88 -10.37 5.19 -4.50
CA THR A 88 -9.38 4.34 -5.19
C THR A 88 -8.12 5.15 -5.45
N MET A 89 -6.97 4.50 -5.47
CA MET A 89 -5.69 5.15 -5.74
C MET A 89 -5.09 4.60 -7.02
N VAL A 90 -4.57 5.50 -7.85
CA VAL A 90 -3.88 5.16 -9.09
C VAL A 90 -2.54 5.89 -9.08
N ASP A 91 -1.45 5.15 -9.26
CA ASP A 91 -0.12 5.75 -9.34
C ASP A 91 0.03 6.46 -10.71
N SER A 92 0.71 7.59 -10.74
CA SER A 92 0.76 8.50 -11.90
C SER A 92 1.52 7.95 -13.11
N ASP A 93 2.15 6.81 -12.97
CA ASP A 93 2.82 6.06 -14.04
C ASP A 93 2.02 4.85 -14.55
N ASP A 94 0.87 4.55 -13.93
CA ASP A 94 0.06 3.39 -14.22
C ASP A 94 -1.21 3.75 -15.03
N THR A 95 -1.89 2.73 -15.56
CA THR A 95 -3.17 2.87 -16.26
C THR A 95 -4.19 1.86 -15.76
N ILE A 96 -5.47 2.13 -16.02
CA ILE A 96 -6.57 1.27 -15.54
C ILE A 96 -7.49 0.84 -16.68
N ALA A 97 -8.12 -0.33 -16.53
CA ALA A 97 -9.12 -0.83 -17.48
C ALA A 97 -10.35 0.08 -17.46
N PRO A 98 -11.03 0.27 -18.60
CA PRO A 98 -12.18 1.20 -18.71
C PRO A 98 -13.34 0.88 -17.75
N ASP A 99 -13.46 -0.35 -17.30
CA ASP A 99 -14.54 -0.84 -16.43
C ASP A 99 -14.09 -1.13 -14.97
N LEU A 100 -12.88 -0.66 -14.60
CA LEU A 100 -12.32 -0.93 -13.27
C LEU A 100 -13.21 -0.36 -12.15
N VAL A 101 -13.52 0.92 -12.21
CA VAL A 101 -14.27 1.61 -11.14
C VAL A 101 -15.67 1.01 -11.00
N GLU A 102 -16.35 0.77 -12.13
CA GLU A 102 -17.66 0.14 -12.14
C GLU A 102 -17.66 -1.24 -11.49
N LYS A 103 -16.70 -2.10 -11.84
CA LYS A 103 -16.60 -3.46 -11.29
C LYS A 103 -16.25 -3.48 -9.81
N LEU A 104 -15.29 -2.67 -9.40
CA LEU A 104 -14.92 -2.59 -7.98
C LEU A 104 -16.10 -2.11 -7.12
N LEU A 105 -16.80 -1.06 -7.59
CA LEU A 105 -17.97 -0.54 -6.87
C LEU A 105 -19.12 -1.57 -6.83
N ALA A 106 -19.41 -2.22 -7.94
CA ALA A 106 -20.41 -3.30 -7.98
C ALA A 106 -20.06 -4.45 -7.05
N GLY A 107 -18.77 -4.83 -6.96
CA GLY A 107 -18.27 -5.81 -6.00
C GLY A 107 -18.53 -5.40 -4.56
N ALA A 108 -18.24 -4.15 -4.20
CA ALA A 108 -18.52 -3.61 -2.87
C ALA A 108 -20.02 -3.59 -2.55
N GLU A 109 -20.85 -3.09 -3.46
CA GLU A 109 -22.30 -2.99 -3.27
C GLU A 109 -22.97 -4.37 -3.17
N THR A 110 -22.48 -5.36 -3.92
CA THR A 110 -23.05 -6.73 -3.93
C THR A 110 -22.69 -7.52 -2.70
N THR A 111 -21.43 -7.37 -2.22
CA THR A 111 -20.89 -8.20 -1.12
C THR A 111 -20.98 -7.53 0.23
N GLY A 112 -21.11 -6.20 0.27
CA GLY A 112 -21.00 -5.39 1.48
C GLY A 112 -19.55 -5.23 1.99
N ALA A 113 -18.56 -5.68 1.21
CA ALA A 113 -17.15 -5.53 1.58
C ALA A 113 -16.71 -4.06 1.55
N GLU A 114 -15.94 -3.66 2.54
CA GLU A 114 -15.41 -2.31 2.65
C GLU A 114 -14.08 -2.11 1.93
N LEU A 115 -13.43 -3.20 1.59
CA LEU A 115 -12.22 -3.25 0.76
C LEU A 115 -12.45 -4.24 -0.38
N VAL A 116 -12.32 -3.77 -1.62
CA VAL A 116 -12.38 -4.61 -2.82
C VAL A 116 -11.03 -4.55 -3.51
N ILE A 117 -10.49 -5.70 -3.88
CA ILE A 117 -9.16 -5.82 -4.49
C ILE A 117 -9.31 -6.60 -5.80
N CYS A 118 -8.71 -6.10 -6.89
CA CYS A 118 -8.59 -6.85 -8.14
C CYS A 118 -7.12 -7.18 -8.45
N ASN A 119 -6.88 -7.95 -9.50
CA ASN A 119 -5.54 -8.26 -9.94
C ASN A 119 -4.86 -7.07 -10.64
N GLY A 120 -3.58 -6.86 -10.33
CA GLY A 120 -2.68 -6.04 -11.11
C GLY A 120 -1.98 -6.85 -12.21
N CYS A 121 -1.57 -6.18 -13.28
CA CYS A 121 -0.80 -6.77 -14.37
C CYS A 121 0.38 -5.86 -14.73
N PRO A 122 1.62 -6.30 -14.60
CA PRO A 122 2.77 -5.58 -15.12
C PRO A 122 2.70 -5.37 -16.64
N VAL A 123 3.07 -4.18 -17.08
CA VAL A 123 3.10 -3.78 -18.50
C VAL A 123 4.44 -3.12 -18.78
N THR A 124 5.07 -3.45 -19.89
CA THR A 124 6.30 -2.81 -20.36
C THR A 124 6.00 -1.55 -21.21
N GLU A 125 7.00 -0.69 -21.41
CA GLU A 125 6.84 0.57 -22.16
C GLU A 125 6.35 0.37 -23.61
N ASP A 126 6.56 -0.80 -24.21
CA ASP A 126 6.03 -1.19 -25.52
C ASP A 126 4.57 -1.67 -25.46
N GLY A 127 3.95 -1.68 -24.29
CA GLY A 127 2.58 -2.11 -24.06
C GLY A 127 2.38 -3.62 -23.89
N ALA A 128 3.45 -4.42 -23.83
CA ALA A 128 3.33 -5.84 -23.61
C ALA A 128 2.89 -6.13 -22.16
N ARG A 129 1.88 -6.99 -22.02
CA ARG A 129 1.33 -7.40 -20.71
C ARG A 129 2.06 -8.66 -20.22
N HIS A 130 2.44 -8.64 -18.96
CA HIS A 130 3.12 -9.75 -18.28
C HIS A 130 2.29 -10.19 -17.05
N PRO A 131 1.21 -10.97 -17.24
CA PRO A 131 0.38 -11.41 -16.14
C PRO A 131 1.22 -12.15 -15.09
N LEU A 132 0.91 -11.92 -13.82
CA LEU A 132 1.54 -12.66 -12.72
C LEU A 132 1.23 -14.17 -12.84
N PRO A 133 2.03 -15.05 -12.23
CA PRO A 133 1.72 -16.48 -12.11
C PRO A 133 0.31 -16.70 -11.55
N ALA A 134 -0.34 -17.80 -11.96
CA ALA A 134 -1.73 -18.07 -11.58
C ALA A 134 -1.94 -18.23 -10.07
N ASP A 135 -0.93 -18.69 -9.33
CA ASP A 135 -0.93 -18.82 -7.88
C ASP A 135 -0.73 -17.48 -7.16
N GLU A 136 -0.24 -16.45 -7.87
CA GLU A 136 -0.13 -15.08 -7.37
C GLU A 136 -1.34 -14.20 -7.72
N GLN A 137 -2.36 -14.72 -8.41
CA GLN A 137 -3.55 -14.01 -8.83
C GLN A 137 -4.81 -14.57 -8.16
N PHE A 138 -5.82 -13.72 -8.01
CA PHE A 138 -7.17 -14.19 -7.70
C PHE A 138 -7.73 -14.87 -8.95
N THR A 139 -7.91 -16.19 -8.92
CA THR A 139 -8.46 -16.97 -10.03
C THR A 139 -9.98 -17.18 -9.92
N LYS A 140 -10.55 -16.80 -8.79
CA LYS A 140 -11.99 -16.80 -8.51
C LYS A 140 -12.32 -15.67 -7.54
N ASP A 141 -13.52 -15.14 -7.67
CA ASP A 141 -14.06 -14.17 -6.73
C ASP A 141 -14.19 -14.79 -5.34
N THR A 142 -13.67 -14.10 -4.33
CA THR A 142 -13.60 -14.61 -2.96
C THR A 142 -13.89 -13.49 -1.96
N LEU A 143 -14.90 -13.70 -1.11
CA LEU A 143 -15.18 -12.84 0.03
C LEU A 143 -14.48 -13.42 1.26
N LEU A 144 -13.65 -12.59 1.90
CA LEU A 144 -12.87 -12.93 3.08
C LEU A 144 -13.35 -12.09 4.26
N ASP A 145 -13.61 -12.71 5.39
CA ASP A 145 -13.62 -11.99 6.66
C ASP A 145 -12.17 -11.65 7.09
N VAL A 146 -12.01 -10.92 8.18
CA VAL A 146 -10.69 -10.46 8.64
C VAL A 146 -9.76 -11.61 8.99
N ASP A 147 -10.29 -12.71 9.55
CA ASP A 147 -9.49 -13.89 9.89
C ASP A 147 -8.99 -14.59 8.62
N ALA A 148 -9.88 -14.86 7.68
CA ALA A 148 -9.53 -15.45 6.38
C ALA A 148 -8.58 -14.56 5.57
N PHE A 149 -8.72 -13.22 5.65
CA PHE A 149 -7.79 -12.29 5.03
C PHE A 149 -6.37 -12.47 5.55
N TRP A 150 -6.19 -12.52 6.88
CA TRP A 150 -4.87 -12.69 7.46
C TRP A 150 -4.28 -14.09 7.24
N ASP A 151 -5.12 -15.13 7.12
CA ASP A 151 -4.67 -16.46 6.73
C ASP A 151 -4.19 -16.47 5.26
N ALA A 152 -4.92 -15.80 4.37
CA ALA A 152 -4.54 -15.66 2.97
C ALA A 152 -3.29 -14.77 2.77
N PHE A 153 -2.98 -13.88 3.71
CA PHE A 153 -1.82 -12.97 3.64
C PHE A 153 -0.48 -13.69 3.55
N HIS A 154 -0.38 -14.91 4.07
CA HIS A 154 0.82 -15.76 3.99
C HIS A 154 0.85 -16.67 2.74
N THR A 155 -0.07 -16.48 1.80
CA THR A 155 -0.09 -17.17 0.51
C THR A 155 0.68 -16.37 -0.56
N PRO A 156 0.90 -16.91 -1.78
CA PRO A 156 1.45 -16.14 -2.90
C PRO A 156 0.66 -14.87 -3.27
N TRP A 157 -0.58 -14.71 -2.78
CA TRP A 157 -1.40 -13.49 -2.98
C TRP A 157 -0.89 -12.26 -2.23
N ILE A 158 0.16 -12.39 -1.40
CA ILE A 158 0.68 -11.28 -0.58
C ILE A 158 0.95 -10.02 -1.41
N ASN A 159 1.45 -10.16 -2.64
CA ASN A 159 1.71 -9.05 -3.54
C ASN A 159 0.42 -8.31 -3.96
N GLN A 160 -0.74 -9.00 -3.97
CA GLN A 160 -2.04 -8.39 -4.21
C GLN A 160 -2.57 -7.68 -2.97
N PHE A 161 -2.16 -8.11 -1.78
CA PHE A 161 -2.63 -7.53 -0.51
C PHE A 161 -1.82 -6.33 -0.03
N THR A 162 -0.60 -6.15 -0.49
CA THR A 162 0.31 -5.14 0.06
C THR A 162 0.29 -3.79 -0.68
N GLY A 163 -0.07 -3.76 -1.97
CA GLY A 163 -0.13 -2.50 -2.73
C GLY A 163 -1.28 -1.59 -2.28
N THR A 164 -1.20 -0.31 -2.59
CA THR A 164 -2.29 0.67 -2.37
C THR A 164 -3.22 0.74 -3.57
N ALA A 165 -2.70 0.52 -4.75
CA ALA A 165 -3.41 0.57 -6.03
C ALA A 165 -4.27 -0.69 -6.28
N HIS A 166 -5.00 -0.73 -7.37
CA HIS A 166 -5.89 -1.81 -7.80
C HIS A 166 -6.97 -2.22 -6.77
N ARG A 167 -7.44 -1.27 -5.95
CA ARG A 167 -8.48 -1.52 -4.93
C ARG A 167 -9.43 -0.35 -4.78
N LEU A 168 -10.60 -0.68 -4.21
CA LEU A 168 -11.59 0.30 -3.77
C LEU A 168 -11.74 0.19 -2.25
N TYR A 169 -11.66 1.32 -1.59
CA TYR A 169 -11.78 1.45 -0.14
C TYR A 169 -13.05 2.19 0.23
N ALA A 170 -13.81 1.73 1.19
CA ALA A 170 -14.76 2.59 1.87
C ALA A 170 -13.97 3.74 2.56
N ALA A 171 -14.35 4.99 2.32
CA ALA A 171 -13.61 6.16 2.82
C ALA A 171 -13.41 6.12 4.36
N ARG A 172 -14.38 5.57 5.09
CA ARG A 172 -14.31 5.40 6.56
C ARG A 172 -13.15 4.54 7.05
N LEU A 173 -12.55 3.70 6.19
CA LEU A 173 -11.36 2.92 6.57
C LEU A 173 -10.17 3.82 6.91
N PHE A 174 -10.18 5.05 6.41
CA PHE A 174 -9.16 6.05 6.69
C PHE A 174 -9.49 6.96 7.90
N ASP A 175 -10.57 6.67 8.66
CA ASP A 175 -10.90 7.43 9.84
C ASP A 175 -9.83 7.23 10.93
N GLY A 176 -9.03 8.28 11.17
CA GLY A 176 -7.87 8.21 12.08
C GLY A 176 -6.63 7.50 11.51
N VAL A 177 -6.72 6.88 10.32
CA VAL A 177 -5.61 6.21 9.66
C VAL A 177 -4.89 7.15 8.69
N ARG A 178 -3.56 7.13 8.70
CA ARG A 178 -2.71 7.93 7.82
C ARG A 178 -1.51 7.12 7.35
N TYR A 179 -1.11 7.33 6.10
CA TYR A 179 0.16 6.81 5.59
C TYR A 179 1.33 7.45 6.35
N PRO A 180 2.29 6.65 6.85
CA PRO A 180 3.46 7.17 7.56
C PRO A 180 4.37 7.94 6.60
N VAL A 181 4.57 9.23 6.88
CA VAL A 181 5.41 10.09 6.04
C VAL A 181 6.88 9.71 6.21
N GLY A 182 7.61 9.61 5.08
CA GLY A 182 9.03 9.31 5.08
C GLY A 182 9.39 7.83 5.21
N LEU A 183 8.40 6.95 5.26
CA LEU A 183 8.60 5.50 5.22
C LEU A 183 8.34 5.00 3.78
N LEU A 184 9.25 4.18 3.24
CA LEU A 184 8.99 3.41 2.04
C LEU A 184 8.13 2.20 2.37
N HIS A 185 7.37 1.66 1.39
CA HIS A 185 6.36 0.63 1.63
C HIS A 185 5.36 1.03 2.73
N GLU A 186 4.94 2.27 2.68
CA GLU A 186 3.93 2.85 3.56
C GLU A 186 2.58 2.13 3.46
N ASP A 187 2.30 1.54 2.31
CA ASP A 187 1.15 0.70 2.02
C ASP A 187 1.16 -0.59 2.85
N TYR A 188 2.30 -1.26 2.91
CA TYR A 188 2.49 -2.44 3.76
C TYR A 188 2.35 -2.11 5.24
N TYR A 189 2.86 -0.94 5.64
CA TYR A 189 2.80 -0.47 7.02
C TYR A 189 1.36 -0.12 7.46
N VAL A 190 0.59 0.58 6.63
CA VAL A 190 -0.76 1.06 6.98
C VAL A 190 -1.84 -0.04 6.92
N LEU A 191 -1.56 -1.15 6.22
CA LEU A 191 -2.53 -2.20 5.98
C LEU A 191 -3.22 -2.75 7.24
N PRO A 192 -2.50 -3.06 8.35
CA PRO A 192 -3.16 -3.53 9.57
C PRO A 192 -4.18 -2.53 10.14
N ASP A 193 -3.90 -1.23 10.04
CA ASP A 193 -4.79 -0.19 10.56
C ASP A 193 -6.05 -0.08 9.69
N LEU A 194 -5.92 -0.21 8.36
CA LEU A 194 -7.07 -0.24 7.45
C LEU A 194 -7.94 -1.50 7.69
N ILE A 195 -7.31 -2.67 7.82
CA ILE A 195 -8.02 -3.93 8.08
C ILE A 195 -8.69 -3.93 9.46
N ALA A 196 -8.16 -3.19 10.45
CA ALA A 196 -8.82 -3.02 11.74
C ALA A 196 -10.22 -2.37 11.64
N HIS A 197 -10.47 -1.62 10.58
CA HIS A 197 -11.76 -0.98 10.30
C HIS A 197 -12.64 -1.77 9.31
N CYS A 198 -12.13 -2.89 8.75
CA CYS A 198 -12.87 -3.77 7.85
C CYS A 198 -13.65 -4.84 8.61
N SER A 199 -14.78 -5.25 8.05
CA SER A 199 -15.43 -6.52 8.38
C SER A 199 -15.24 -7.56 7.28
N ALA A 200 -15.08 -7.14 6.03
CA ALA A 200 -14.90 -8.02 4.89
C ALA A 200 -14.01 -7.39 3.80
N VAL A 201 -13.26 -8.27 3.12
CA VAL A 201 -12.43 -7.95 1.96
C VAL A 201 -12.91 -8.82 0.79
N TYR A 202 -13.21 -8.20 -0.35
CA TYR A 202 -13.60 -8.92 -1.55
C TYR A 202 -12.47 -8.94 -2.57
N CYS A 203 -11.98 -10.13 -2.91
CA CYS A 203 -10.92 -10.37 -3.89
C CYS A 203 -11.56 -10.78 -5.20
N MET A 204 -11.35 -10.02 -6.28
CA MET A 204 -11.96 -10.22 -7.58
C MET A 204 -10.99 -10.88 -8.55
N ALA A 205 -11.44 -11.93 -9.23
CA ALA A 205 -10.74 -12.58 -10.34
C ALA A 205 -10.83 -11.73 -11.64
N PHE A 206 -10.49 -10.46 -11.51
CA PHE A 206 -10.52 -9.47 -12.58
C PHE A 206 -9.20 -8.72 -12.63
N THR A 207 -8.60 -8.60 -13.80
CA THR A 207 -7.38 -7.80 -14.00
C THR A 207 -7.78 -6.44 -14.58
N GLY A 208 -7.72 -5.42 -13.72
CA GLY A 208 -8.17 -4.07 -14.08
C GLY A 208 -7.12 -2.98 -13.91
N TYR A 209 -5.94 -3.31 -13.41
CA TYR A 209 -4.89 -2.35 -13.12
C TYR A 209 -3.60 -2.75 -13.85
N TYR A 210 -2.96 -1.81 -14.52
CA TYR A 210 -1.78 -2.04 -15.35
C TYR A 210 -0.59 -1.27 -14.80
N VAL A 211 0.38 -2.01 -14.23
CA VAL A 211 1.58 -1.47 -13.58
C VAL A 211 2.68 -1.28 -14.60
N LEU A 212 3.05 -0.05 -14.92
CA LEU A 212 4.13 0.23 -15.87
C LEU A 212 5.50 -0.13 -15.28
N ARG A 213 6.20 -1.04 -15.93
CA ARG A 213 7.59 -1.39 -15.61
C ARG A 213 8.54 -0.52 -16.40
N HIS A 214 9.25 0.36 -15.71
CA HIS A 214 10.27 1.25 -16.30
C HIS A 214 11.51 1.33 -15.44
N ALA A 215 12.65 1.68 -16.03
CA ALA A 215 13.88 1.92 -15.29
C ALA A 215 13.72 3.12 -14.34
N GLY A 216 13.97 2.92 -13.06
CA GLY A 216 13.83 3.97 -12.02
C GLY A 216 12.59 3.83 -11.15
N SER A 217 11.78 2.78 -11.31
CA SER A 217 10.73 2.44 -10.35
C SER A 217 11.28 2.37 -8.92
N ILE A 218 10.52 2.84 -7.94
CA ILE A 218 10.92 2.81 -6.51
C ILE A 218 11.18 1.37 -6.06
N THR A 219 10.49 0.41 -6.65
CA THR A 219 10.62 -1.02 -6.35
C THR A 219 11.83 -1.67 -7.03
N ASP A 220 12.51 -0.97 -7.95
CA ASP A 220 13.71 -1.47 -8.62
C ASP A 220 14.92 -1.42 -7.67
N GLY A 221 15.27 -2.54 -7.12
CA GLY A 221 16.50 -2.76 -6.37
C GLY A 221 16.30 -2.98 -4.87
N ALA A 222 17.16 -3.84 -4.35
CA ALA A 222 17.24 -4.20 -2.93
C ALA A 222 17.88 -3.06 -2.11
N ARG A 223 17.18 -1.93 -1.96
CA ARG A 223 17.64 -0.81 -1.14
C ARG A 223 17.48 -1.18 0.33
N HIS A 224 18.44 -0.79 1.18
CA HIS A 224 18.35 -1.07 2.61
C HIS A 224 17.13 -0.38 3.25
N GLU A 225 16.73 0.81 2.74
CA GLU A 225 15.55 1.55 3.20
C GLU A 225 14.27 0.74 3.02
N VAL A 226 14.13 0.08 1.86
CA VAL A 226 12.98 -0.80 1.55
C VAL A 226 12.88 -1.95 2.57
N ARG A 227 14.00 -2.61 2.83
CA ARG A 227 14.03 -3.77 3.74
C ARG A 227 13.76 -3.38 5.18
N LEU A 228 14.27 -2.23 5.61
CA LEU A 228 14.02 -1.70 6.94
C LEU A 228 12.54 -1.30 7.09
N ALA A 229 11.97 -0.70 6.07
CA ALA A 229 10.55 -0.35 6.04
C ALA A 229 9.65 -1.60 6.12
N MET A 230 9.97 -2.68 5.40
CA MET A 230 9.24 -3.95 5.52
C MET A 230 9.35 -4.53 6.94
N THR A 231 10.56 -4.53 7.55
CA THR A 231 10.73 -4.97 8.95
C THR A 231 9.85 -4.15 9.90
N LYS A 232 9.80 -2.82 9.73
CA LYS A 232 8.92 -1.95 10.53
C LYS A 232 7.43 -2.28 10.31
N GLY A 233 7.05 -2.57 9.07
CA GLY A 233 5.68 -3.01 8.75
C GLY A 233 5.31 -4.32 9.45
N ASP A 234 6.23 -5.31 9.47
CA ASP A 234 6.01 -6.57 10.19
C ASP A 234 5.91 -6.38 11.71
N ILE A 235 6.72 -5.50 12.28
CA ILE A 235 6.63 -5.15 13.70
C ILE A 235 5.26 -4.50 13.99
N HIS A 236 4.82 -3.56 13.18
CA HIS A 236 3.53 -2.89 13.32
C HIS A 236 2.37 -3.90 13.20
N ARG A 237 2.44 -4.80 12.23
CA ARG A 237 1.47 -5.90 12.08
C ARG A 237 1.45 -6.83 13.30
N ALA A 238 2.61 -7.15 13.86
CA ALA A 238 2.69 -7.93 15.09
C ALA A 238 2.04 -7.23 16.29
N GLU A 239 2.21 -5.92 16.41
CA GLU A 239 1.52 -5.13 17.45
C GLU A 239 0.00 -5.13 17.25
N TYR A 240 -0.48 -5.02 15.99
CA TYR A 240 -1.89 -5.16 15.68
C TYR A 240 -2.42 -6.53 16.14
N PHE A 241 -1.74 -7.61 15.81
CA PHE A 241 -2.14 -8.95 16.23
C PHE A 241 -2.11 -9.13 17.77
N LEU A 242 -1.12 -8.54 18.44
CA LEU A 242 -1.06 -8.57 19.91
C LEU A 242 -2.26 -7.86 20.54
N ARG A 243 -2.63 -6.68 20.03
CA ARG A 243 -3.80 -5.93 20.52
C ARG A 243 -5.11 -6.70 20.37
N ASN A 244 -5.20 -7.57 19.37
CA ASN A 244 -6.36 -8.41 19.09
C ASN A 244 -6.30 -9.81 19.76
N GLY A 245 -5.25 -10.12 20.53
CA GLY A 245 -5.08 -11.43 21.17
C GLY A 245 -4.67 -12.57 20.22
N TRP A 246 -4.25 -12.25 18.99
CA TRP A 246 -3.85 -13.21 17.96
C TRP A 246 -2.36 -13.54 18.07
N TYR A 247 -1.99 -14.16 19.17
CA TYR A 247 -0.59 -14.33 19.56
C TYR A 247 0.23 -15.19 18.59
N ASP A 248 -0.37 -16.18 17.92
CA ASP A 248 0.34 -17.01 16.95
C ASP A 248 0.66 -16.24 15.67
N ARG A 249 -0.27 -15.40 15.21
CA ARG A 249 -0.03 -14.47 14.09
C ARG A 249 1.01 -13.42 14.44
N ALA A 250 0.99 -12.90 15.66
CA ALA A 250 2.02 -11.98 16.15
C ALA A 250 3.40 -12.61 16.15
N GLU A 251 3.50 -13.89 16.57
CA GLU A 251 4.75 -14.65 16.53
C GLU A 251 5.27 -14.83 15.11
N GLY A 252 4.39 -15.16 14.17
CA GLY A 252 4.71 -15.26 12.75
C GLY A 252 5.29 -13.94 12.20
N ALA A 253 4.58 -12.84 12.38
CA ALA A 253 5.01 -11.52 11.92
C ALA A 253 6.37 -11.09 12.55
N LEU A 254 6.58 -11.35 13.83
CA LEU A 254 7.88 -11.07 14.47
C LEU A 254 8.99 -11.98 13.94
N THR A 255 8.67 -13.21 13.55
CA THR A 255 9.65 -14.12 12.94
C THR A 255 10.06 -13.58 11.57
N ASP A 256 9.10 -13.14 10.74
CA ASP A 256 9.37 -12.51 9.46
C ASP A 256 10.24 -11.26 9.63
N ALA A 257 9.87 -10.38 10.56
CA ALA A 257 10.65 -9.19 10.89
C ALA A 257 12.10 -9.51 11.31
N ALA A 258 12.29 -10.54 12.14
CA ALA A 258 13.61 -10.95 12.59
C ALA A 258 14.46 -11.53 11.46
N LEU A 259 13.86 -12.37 10.60
CA LEU A 259 14.52 -12.93 9.42
C LEU A 259 14.91 -11.82 8.44
N PHE A 260 13.98 -10.89 8.14
CA PHE A 260 14.28 -9.75 7.29
C PHE A 260 15.44 -8.91 7.83
N LEU A 261 15.43 -8.62 9.12
CA LEU A 261 16.49 -7.84 9.76
C LEU A 261 17.84 -8.58 9.74
N HIS A 262 17.84 -9.90 9.94
CA HIS A 262 19.04 -10.73 9.96
C HIS A 262 19.64 -10.94 8.56
N ASP A 263 18.82 -11.40 7.62
CA ASP A 263 19.27 -11.75 6.26
C ASP A 263 19.74 -10.54 5.48
N ASN A 264 19.21 -9.38 5.82
CA ASN A 264 19.53 -8.12 5.19
C ASN A 264 20.61 -7.29 5.92
N LYS A 265 21.12 -7.77 7.05
CA LYS A 265 22.18 -7.09 7.83
C LYS A 265 23.38 -6.69 6.95
N ARG A 266 23.75 -7.53 5.99
CA ARG A 266 24.84 -7.25 5.04
C ARG A 266 24.49 -6.20 3.99
N ALA A 267 23.20 -5.99 3.71
CA ALA A 267 22.71 -4.99 2.78
C ALA A 267 22.61 -3.59 3.41
N TYR A 268 22.64 -3.52 4.76
CA TYR A 268 22.70 -2.25 5.47
C TYR A 268 24.14 -1.77 5.50
N ASP A 269 24.41 -0.62 4.91
CA ASP A 269 25.69 0.06 5.08
C ASP A 269 25.76 0.67 6.49
N LEU A 270 26.04 -0.18 7.48
CA LEU A 270 26.15 0.20 8.88
C LEU A 270 27.39 1.08 9.18
N THR A 271 28.21 1.37 8.17
CA THR A 271 29.28 2.36 8.30
C THR A 271 28.74 3.78 8.34
N LYS A 272 27.57 4.01 7.74
CA LYS A 272 26.86 5.28 7.78
C LYS A 272 26.16 5.47 9.13
N PRO A 273 26.44 6.56 9.89
CA PRO A 273 25.86 6.76 11.22
C PRO A 273 24.33 6.74 11.26
N GLY A 274 23.67 7.33 10.26
CA GLY A 274 22.21 7.36 10.15
C GLY A 274 21.62 5.96 10.01
N HIS A 275 22.16 5.12 9.12
CA HIS A 275 21.71 3.74 8.92
C HIS A 275 21.91 2.87 10.16
N ARG A 276 23.03 3.07 10.86
CA ARG A 276 23.30 2.36 12.13
C ARG A 276 22.29 2.72 13.21
N ALA A 277 21.95 4.01 13.33
CA ALA A 277 20.98 4.47 14.31
C ALA A 277 19.59 3.90 14.04
N GLU A 278 19.13 3.96 12.80
CA GLU A 278 17.84 3.46 12.36
C GLU A 278 17.73 1.93 12.51
N PHE A 279 18.77 1.19 12.12
CA PHE A 279 18.85 -0.26 12.34
C PHE A 279 18.76 -0.61 13.83
N ALA A 280 19.50 0.11 14.67
CA ALA A 280 19.48 -0.12 16.10
C ALA A 280 18.13 0.22 16.75
N GLU A 281 17.45 1.23 16.26
CA GLU A 281 16.09 1.59 16.69
C GLU A 281 15.10 0.49 16.32
N THR A 282 15.04 0.08 15.05
CA THR A 282 14.17 -1.01 14.58
C THR A 282 14.41 -2.31 15.34
N LYS A 283 15.67 -2.62 15.64
CA LYS A 283 16.03 -3.77 16.47
C LYS A 283 15.49 -3.65 17.90
N ARG A 284 15.54 -2.48 18.51
CA ARG A 284 14.95 -2.23 19.83
C ARG A 284 13.43 -2.40 19.83
N GLU A 285 12.76 -1.87 18.81
CA GLU A 285 11.30 -2.05 18.65
C GLU A 285 10.93 -3.52 18.51
N LEU A 286 11.62 -4.27 17.67
CA LEU A 286 11.43 -5.71 17.49
C LEU A 286 11.57 -6.45 18.83
N CYS A 287 12.63 -6.16 19.60
CA CYS A 287 12.83 -6.76 20.92
C CYS A 287 11.70 -6.41 21.90
N ARG A 288 11.23 -5.18 21.90
CA ARG A 288 10.11 -4.71 22.75
C ARG A 288 8.83 -5.49 22.48
N VAL A 289 8.49 -5.71 21.20
CA VAL A 289 7.28 -6.44 20.82
C VAL A 289 7.42 -7.93 21.12
N TYR A 290 8.61 -8.53 20.95
CA TYR A 290 8.87 -9.90 21.41
C TYR A 290 8.69 -10.06 22.94
N ASP A 291 9.15 -9.08 23.73
CA ASP A 291 8.95 -9.11 25.18
C ASP A 291 7.46 -9.04 25.55
N ALA A 292 6.71 -8.18 24.87
CA ALA A 292 5.27 -8.06 25.08
C ALA A 292 4.55 -9.38 24.76
N LEU A 293 4.88 -10.02 23.63
CA LEU A 293 4.33 -11.33 23.26
C LEU A 293 4.73 -12.42 24.25
N ALA A 294 6.00 -12.43 24.68
CA ALA A 294 6.49 -13.40 25.67
C ALA A 294 5.78 -13.29 27.02
N ALA A 295 5.41 -12.08 27.43
CA ALA A 295 4.64 -11.83 28.64
C ALA A 295 3.22 -12.41 28.53
N GLN A 296 2.57 -12.25 27.38
CA GLN A 296 1.21 -12.73 27.14
C GLN A 296 1.14 -14.27 27.01
N LYS A 297 2.08 -14.88 26.26
CA LYS A 297 2.11 -16.33 26.06
C LYS A 297 2.75 -17.11 27.23
N GLY A 298 3.42 -16.45 28.16
CA GLY A 298 4.22 -17.13 29.19
C GLY A 298 5.40 -17.94 28.61
N SER A 299 5.86 -17.61 27.38
CA SER A 299 6.79 -18.43 26.62
C SER A 299 8.26 -18.09 26.92
N ALA A 300 8.99 -19.05 27.49
CA ALA A 300 10.44 -18.93 27.73
C ALA A 300 11.23 -18.86 26.38
N SER A 301 10.79 -19.56 25.35
CA SER A 301 11.47 -19.55 24.05
C SER A 301 11.46 -18.18 23.39
N MET A 302 10.39 -17.40 23.54
CA MET A 302 10.31 -16.04 23.04
C MET A 302 11.20 -15.05 23.79
N LYS A 303 11.32 -15.22 25.12
CA LYS A 303 12.29 -14.46 25.91
C LYS A 303 13.70 -14.71 25.43
N LEU A 304 14.02 -15.96 25.09
CA LEU A 304 15.33 -16.33 24.53
C LEU A 304 15.58 -15.73 23.15
N ARG A 305 14.57 -15.71 22.25
CA ARG A 305 14.68 -15.06 20.94
C ARG A 305 14.93 -13.56 21.09
N ALA A 306 14.17 -12.87 21.96
CA ALA A 306 14.40 -11.47 22.26
C ALA A 306 15.79 -11.19 22.81
N ALA A 307 16.30 -12.07 23.69
CA ALA A 307 17.65 -11.98 24.27
C ALA A 307 18.73 -12.20 23.19
N ALA A 308 18.56 -13.19 22.32
CA ALA A 308 19.49 -13.47 21.21
C ALA A 308 19.56 -12.27 20.23
N LEU A 309 18.45 -11.66 19.92
CA LEU A 309 18.41 -10.44 19.09
C LEU A 309 19.19 -9.28 19.74
N ARG A 310 19.19 -9.14 21.06
CA ARG A 310 19.92 -8.06 21.76
C ARG A 310 21.44 -8.21 21.69
N VAL A 311 21.93 -9.45 21.62
CA VAL A 311 23.37 -9.75 21.65
C VAL A 311 23.99 -9.77 20.24
N GLY A 312 23.28 -10.20 19.21
CA GLY A 312 23.74 -10.28 17.80
C GLY A 312 23.57 -8.96 17.04
#